data_36bd2100b6ea7bc28682b1371ce41bee
#
_entry.id   36bd2100b6ea7bc28682b1371ce41bee
#
_cell.length_a   1.000
_cell.length_b   1.000
_cell.length_c   1.000
_cell.angle_alpha   90.00
_cell.angle_beta   90.00
_cell.angle_gamma   90.00
#
_symmetry.space_group_name_H-M   'P 1'
#
loop_
_entity.id
_entity.type
_entity.pdbx_description
1 polymer ?
#
loop_
_entity_poly.entity_id
_entity_poly.type
_entity_poly.pdbx_seq_one_letter_code
_entity_poly.pdbx_strand_id
1 'polypeptide(L)'
;MAKRTFSTLLAYSGAVLLLAAVLLRAGITRAWVDTLTDTTPPRSIKLRVWDWWSPSYNEEYGAYFDDLERTFEANNPDIDLVYQNIPFGNYVQKLSTAMVGRTPPDVFQSSVYWAEGFYQRRMLRPLNDLLAENSRRPAHQRVTSDTFLPSAWRHNHTPSGTVFGIPQIIDAQCLIWNLDLLEHTAQDDAEIRALFVQRSDGTVDYNRLRFDAVRDWDHFRRIAQKLTTHHPDGSIDQAGFVVSAYSSGAGMFSPWMAANGGRYQDAYGTKAHFAAANGVEAMQFIARLYWEDGVCPPFRRQISDVELFQEGKVACMVAGTWSGKDIVRNTLGWDHFAKTAFPPGPRGQEQKTMTWGNMLVITQRCTNVEAAWRYIQFVCSLEGNLLRHKHLGYNGPRLDFYATPAWSQTLANRPYLSNVKEICLAGDKLRHTEIIATNHQANPVIETILLRYPDIVAGKGPYASVAAALAQAERNVDNVYRRYNQQVALWLAQRGETP
;
A
#
# COMPACT_ATOMS: atom_id res chain seq x y z
N MET A 1 -44.28 -31.70 -49.00
CA MET A 1 -42.98 -30.94 -48.83
C MET A 1 -42.50 -30.90 -47.38
N ALA A 2 -43.32 -30.84 -46.35
CA ALA A 2 -42.89 -30.71 -44.92
C ALA A 2 -42.11 -31.91 -44.33
N LYS A 3 -42.35 -33.16 -44.79
CA LYS A 3 -41.63 -34.33 -44.27
C LYS A 3 -40.17 -34.45 -44.74
N ARG A 4 -39.81 -33.86 -45.88
CA ARG A 4 -38.40 -33.85 -46.36
C ARG A 4 -37.52 -32.80 -45.66
N THR A 5 -38.07 -31.69 -45.29
CA THR A 5 -37.38 -30.64 -44.55
C THR A 5 -37.04 -31.05 -43.10
N PHE A 6 -37.93 -31.81 -42.45
CA PHE A 6 -37.73 -32.26 -41.07
C PHE A 6 -36.59 -33.32 -40.96
N SER A 7 -36.56 -34.28 -41.96
CA SER A 7 -35.47 -35.27 -41.98
C SER A 7 -34.09 -34.67 -42.28
N THR A 8 -34.04 -33.62 -43.10
CA THR A 8 -32.78 -32.92 -43.38
C THR A 8 -32.28 -32.11 -42.18
N LEU A 9 -33.15 -31.45 -41.44
CA LEU A 9 -32.83 -30.75 -40.21
C LEU A 9 -32.32 -31.70 -39.10
N LEU A 10 -32.95 -32.87 -38.97
CA LEU A 10 -32.46 -33.90 -38.00
C LEU A 10 -31.09 -34.49 -38.40
N ALA A 11 -30.83 -34.66 -39.70
CA ALA A 11 -29.52 -35.11 -40.18
C ALA A 11 -28.42 -34.06 -39.95
N TYR A 12 -28.72 -32.76 -40.13
CA TYR A 12 -27.75 -31.70 -39.84
C TYR A 12 -27.49 -31.53 -38.33
N SER A 13 -28.52 -31.63 -37.47
CA SER A 13 -28.32 -31.55 -36.03
C SER A 13 -27.55 -32.78 -35.50
N GLY A 14 -27.78 -33.99 -36.06
CA GLY A 14 -27.00 -35.18 -35.75
C GLY A 14 -25.51 -35.04 -36.16
N ALA A 15 -25.26 -34.48 -37.35
CA ALA A 15 -23.90 -34.25 -37.84
C ALA A 15 -23.14 -33.21 -36.97
N VAL A 16 -23.82 -32.13 -36.57
CA VAL A 16 -23.24 -31.10 -35.68
C VAL A 16 -22.91 -31.66 -34.29
N LEU A 17 -23.82 -32.50 -33.74
CA LEU A 17 -23.57 -33.15 -32.43
C LEU A 17 -22.43 -34.18 -32.52
N LEU A 18 -22.31 -34.93 -33.64
CA LEU A 18 -21.21 -35.85 -33.87
C LEU A 18 -19.86 -35.10 -34.00
N LEU A 19 -19.85 -33.99 -34.71
CA LEU A 19 -18.65 -33.15 -34.87
C LEU A 19 -18.23 -32.58 -33.52
N ALA A 20 -19.18 -32.05 -32.73
CA ALA A 20 -18.93 -31.54 -31.40
C ALA A 20 -18.37 -32.63 -30.45
N ALA A 21 -18.93 -33.86 -30.51
CA ALA A 21 -18.43 -35.00 -29.72
C ALA A 21 -17.03 -35.43 -30.15
N VAL A 22 -16.72 -35.40 -31.47
CA VAL A 22 -15.38 -35.73 -32.01
C VAL A 22 -14.35 -34.65 -31.57
N LEU A 23 -14.72 -33.37 -31.64
CA LEU A 23 -13.86 -32.27 -31.18
C LEU A 23 -13.63 -32.32 -29.68
N LEU A 24 -14.65 -32.61 -28.89
CA LEU A 24 -14.55 -32.80 -27.45
C LEU A 24 -13.64 -33.99 -27.10
N ARG A 25 -13.80 -35.10 -27.78
CA ARG A 25 -12.97 -36.29 -27.61
C ARG A 25 -11.52 -36.03 -28.06
N ALA A 26 -11.31 -35.30 -29.14
CA ALA A 26 -9.98 -34.93 -29.62
C ALA A 26 -9.29 -33.99 -28.60
N GLY A 27 -10.02 -33.02 -28.00
CA GLY A 27 -9.52 -32.16 -26.94
C GLY A 27 -9.15 -32.95 -25.67
N ILE A 28 -10.00 -33.86 -25.24
CA ILE A 28 -9.73 -34.73 -24.09
C ILE A 28 -8.53 -35.65 -24.37
N THR A 29 -8.45 -36.23 -25.59
CA THR A 29 -7.33 -37.11 -25.97
C THR A 29 -6.02 -36.31 -26.07
N ARG A 30 -6.06 -35.05 -26.56
CA ARG A 30 -4.88 -34.19 -26.61
C ARG A 30 -4.40 -33.80 -25.21
N ALA A 31 -5.32 -33.41 -24.33
CA ALA A 31 -5.01 -33.13 -22.93
C ALA A 31 -4.43 -34.39 -22.22
N TRP A 32 -4.94 -35.57 -22.54
CA TRP A 32 -4.44 -36.83 -21.99
C TRP A 32 -3.07 -37.22 -22.57
N VAL A 33 -2.82 -36.99 -23.84
CA VAL A 33 -1.53 -37.21 -24.50
C VAL A 33 -0.50 -36.21 -23.98
N ASP A 34 -0.87 -34.94 -23.79
CA ASP A 34 0.00 -33.93 -23.19
C ASP A 34 0.40 -34.29 -21.75
N THR A 35 -0.51 -34.90 -20.97
CA THR A 35 -0.18 -35.42 -19.63
C THR A 35 0.69 -36.70 -19.66
N LEU A 36 0.62 -37.49 -20.72
CA LEU A 36 1.44 -38.72 -20.88
C LEU A 36 2.82 -38.40 -21.51
N THR A 37 2.94 -37.30 -22.23
CA THR A 37 4.20 -36.85 -22.87
C THR A 37 4.98 -35.84 -22.02
N ASP A 38 4.42 -35.42 -20.90
CA ASP A 38 5.15 -34.62 -19.91
C ASP A 38 6.21 -35.51 -19.24
N THR A 39 7.40 -35.54 -19.84
CA THR A 39 8.57 -36.29 -19.36
C THR A 39 9.28 -35.54 -18.22
N THR A 40 8.74 -34.42 -17.76
CA THR A 40 9.24 -33.72 -16.58
C THR A 40 9.02 -34.61 -15.35
N PRO A 41 10.05 -34.97 -14.60
CA PRO A 41 9.86 -35.76 -13.41
C PRO A 41 8.92 -35.00 -12.46
N PRO A 42 7.97 -35.68 -11.80
CA PRO A 42 7.05 -35.04 -10.88
C PRO A 42 7.87 -34.28 -9.84
N ARG A 43 7.63 -32.96 -9.73
CA ARG A 43 8.29 -32.12 -8.75
C ARG A 43 8.02 -32.66 -7.36
N SER A 44 9.08 -32.85 -6.59
CA SER A 44 9.00 -33.59 -5.32
C SER A 44 8.43 -32.74 -4.16
N ILE A 45 8.51 -31.41 -4.29
CA ILE A 45 8.13 -30.47 -3.24
C ILE A 45 6.98 -29.58 -3.74
N LYS A 46 5.81 -29.72 -3.12
CA LYS A 46 4.70 -28.77 -3.32
C LYS A 46 4.81 -27.62 -2.33
N LEU A 47 5.03 -26.42 -2.83
CA LEU A 47 5.11 -25.19 -2.03
C LEU A 47 3.82 -24.40 -2.16
N ARG A 48 3.03 -24.35 -1.10
CA ARG A 48 1.74 -23.63 -1.07
C ARG A 48 1.98 -22.16 -0.72
N VAL A 49 1.59 -21.28 -1.64
CA VAL A 49 1.77 -19.84 -1.51
C VAL A 49 0.41 -19.12 -1.59
N TRP A 50 0.09 -18.31 -0.59
CA TRP A 50 -1.12 -17.48 -0.59
C TRP A 50 -0.79 -16.01 -0.82
N ASP A 51 -1.57 -15.40 -1.71
CA ASP A 51 -1.45 -13.98 -2.05
C ASP A 51 -2.84 -13.36 -2.23
N TRP A 52 -2.98 -12.04 -1.99
CA TRP A 52 -4.25 -11.35 -2.25
C TRP A 52 -4.30 -10.62 -3.59
N TRP A 53 -3.21 -10.54 -4.32
CA TRP A 53 -3.23 -10.10 -5.69
C TRP A 53 -3.88 -11.17 -6.54
N SER A 54 -5.12 -10.89 -6.97
CA SER A 54 -5.93 -11.90 -7.66
C SER A 54 -6.21 -11.46 -9.10
N PRO A 55 -6.08 -12.36 -10.07
CA PRO A 55 -6.48 -12.11 -11.46
C PRO A 55 -7.94 -11.65 -11.61
N SER A 56 -8.79 -11.96 -10.63
CA SER A 56 -10.18 -11.47 -10.60
C SER A 56 -10.32 -9.96 -10.42
N TYR A 57 -9.28 -9.28 -9.94
CA TYR A 57 -9.26 -7.82 -9.83
C TYR A 57 -8.62 -7.14 -11.04
N ASN A 58 -7.58 -7.76 -11.60
CA ASN A 58 -6.84 -7.21 -12.72
C ASN A 58 -6.09 -8.32 -13.45
N GLU A 59 -6.21 -8.37 -14.77
CA GLU A 59 -5.52 -9.36 -15.63
C GLU A 59 -3.99 -9.30 -15.49
N GLU A 60 -3.42 -8.13 -15.19
CA GLU A 60 -1.98 -7.97 -14.96
C GLU A 60 -1.47 -8.86 -13.83
N TYR A 61 -2.29 -9.18 -12.82
CA TYR A 61 -1.91 -10.11 -11.76
C TYR A 61 -1.74 -11.54 -12.28
N GLY A 62 -2.60 -11.98 -13.21
CA GLY A 62 -2.46 -13.29 -13.87
C GLY A 62 -1.13 -13.39 -14.59
N ALA A 63 -0.84 -12.45 -15.49
CA ALA A 63 0.42 -12.42 -16.23
C ALA A 63 1.67 -12.34 -15.32
N TYR A 64 1.57 -11.64 -14.19
CA TYR A 64 2.64 -11.60 -13.19
C TYR A 64 2.89 -12.97 -12.56
N PHE A 65 1.84 -13.67 -12.11
CA PHE A 65 1.99 -14.97 -11.45
C PHE A 65 2.47 -16.05 -12.42
N ASP A 66 1.97 -16.05 -13.65
CA ASP A 66 2.42 -16.99 -14.70
C ASP A 66 3.92 -16.82 -15.02
N ASP A 67 4.40 -15.57 -15.13
CA ASP A 67 5.80 -15.27 -15.39
C ASP A 67 6.69 -15.57 -14.17
N LEU A 68 6.19 -15.30 -12.97
CA LEU A 68 6.85 -15.60 -11.69
C LEU A 68 7.03 -17.11 -11.49
N GLU A 69 5.96 -17.88 -11.65
CA GLU A 69 5.94 -19.33 -11.52
C GLU A 69 6.91 -19.97 -12.53
N ARG A 70 6.76 -19.63 -13.81
CA ARG A 70 7.63 -20.16 -14.87
C ARG A 70 9.09 -19.88 -14.59
N THR A 71 9.44 -18.64 -14.19
CA THR A 71 10.84 -18.25 -13.95
C THR A 71 11.40 -18.93 -12.70
N PHE A 72 10.62 -19.00 -11.63
CA PHE A 72 11.05 -19.64 -10.40
C PHE A 72 11.25 -21.16 -10.58
N GLU A 73 10.30 -21.83 -11.18
CA GLU A 73 10.32 -23.29 -11.38
C GLU A 73 11.39 -23.75 -12.38
N ALA A 74 11.69 -22.93 -13.39
CA ALA A 74 12.82 -23.19 -14.28
C ALA A 74 14.17 -23.25 -13.54
N ASN A 75 14.32 -22.40 -12.49
CA ASN A 75 15.51 -22.38 -11.63
C ASN A 75 15.43 -23.34 -10.45
N ASN A 76 14.26 -23.92 -10.16
CA ASN A 76 14.00 -24.84 -9.05
C ASN A 76 13.13 -26.01 -9.51
N PRO A 77 13.68 -26.91 -10.34
CA PRO A 77 12.89 -27.98 -10.98
C PRO A 77 12.33 -29.02 -9.99
N ASP A 78 12.80 -29.01 -8.75
CA ASP A 78 12.31 -29.85 -7.64
C ASP A 78 11.07 -29.28 -6.95
N ILE A 79 10.69 -28.00 -7.21
CA ILE A 79 9.60 -27.30 -6.53
C ILE A 79 8.43 -27.07 -7.50
N ASP A 80 7.24 -27.42 -7.05
CA ASP A 80 5.95 -27.15 -7.67
C ASP A 80 5.26 -26.06 -6.87
N LEU A 81 5.05 -24.86 -7.47
CA LEU A 81 4.37 -23.74 -6.83
C LEU A 81 2.86 -23.93 -6.92
N VAL A 82 2.20 -23.94 -5.77
CA VAL A 82 0.76 -24.01 -5.67
C VAL A 82 0.21 -22.71 -5.12
N TYR A 83 -0.18 -21.80 -6.02
CA TYR A 83 -0.75 -20.52 -5.64
C TYR A 83 -2.21 -20.61 -5.25
N GLN A 84 -2.58 -19.85 -4.21
CA GLN A 84 -3.96 -19.51 -3.91
C GLN A 84 -4.10 -17.98 -3.80
N ASN A 85 -4.70 -17.40 -4.82
CA ASN A 85 -4.99 -15.97 -4.88
C ASN A 85 -6.37 -15.72 -4.26
N ILE A 86 -6.39 -15.05 -3.12
CA ILE A 86 -7.59 -14.80 -2.32
C ILE A 86 -7.86 -13.30 -2.29
N PRO A 87 -9.02 -12.82 -2.79
CA PRO A 87 -9.36 -11.41 -2.76
C PRO A 87 -9.18 -10.76 -1.39
N PHE A 88 -8.61 -9.56 -1.35
CA PHE A 88 -8.22 -8.83 -0.14
C PHE A 88 -9.30 -8.81 0.95
N GLY A 89 -10.56 -8.56 0.58
CA GLY A 89 -11.67 -8.50 1.53
C GLY A 89 -11.89 -9.77 2.37
N ASN A 90 -11.51 -10.95 1.83
CA ASN A 90 -11.67 -12.25 2.51
C ASN A 90 -10.33 -12.85 2.97
N TYR A 91 -9.21 -12.22 2.61
CA TYR A 91 -7.89 -12.79 2.79
C TYR A 91 -7.53 -13.07 4.24
N VAL A 92 -7.61 -12.03 5.09
CA VAL A 92 -7.23 -12.13 6.51
C VAL A 92 -8.09 -13.13 7.26
N GLN A 93 -9.40 -13.15 6.98
CA GLN A 93 -10.33 -14.09 7.63
C GLN A 93 -9.99 -15.53 7.25
N LYS A 94 -9.77 -15.81 5.95
CA LYS A 94 -9.42 -17.14 5.47
C LYS A 94 -8.07 -17.59 6.00
N LEU A 95 -7.08 -16.68 6.01
CA LEU A 95 -5.75 -16.94 6.56
C LEU A 95 -5.83 -17.26 8.06
N SER A 96 -6.56 -16.47 8.84
CA SER A 96 -6.75 -16.70 10.28
C SER A 96 -7.43 -18.05 10.54
N THR A 97 -8.45 -18.41 9.76
CA THR A 97 -9.12 -19.71 9.85
C THR A 97 -8.16 -20.86 9.57
N ALA A 98 -7.33 -20.76 8.51
CA ALA A 98 -6.35 -21.77 8.16
C ALA A 98 -5.25 -21.92 9.24
N MET A 99 -4.82 -20.81 9.84
CA MET A 99 -3.86 -20.82 10.95
C MET A 99 -4.40 -21.56 12.18
N VAL A 100 -5.65 -21.27 12.57
CA VAL A 100 -6.33 -21.94 13.69
C VAL A 100 -6.61 -23.40 13.34
N GLY A 101 -7.08 -23.68 12.13
CA GLY A 101 -7.38 -25.02 11.62
C GLY A 101 -6.14 -25.88 11.36
N ARG A 102 -4.94 -25.38 11.60
CA ARG A 102 -3.66 -26.08 11.40
C ARG A 102 -3.36 -26.50 9.97
N THR A 103 -3.95 -25.79 9.00
CA THR A 103 -3.76 -26.01 7.55
C THR A 103 -3.28 -24.74 6.83
N PRO A 104 -2.33 -23.96 7.39
CA PRO A 104 -1.86 -22.74 6.75
C PRO A 104 -1.08 -23.05 5.46
N PRO A 105 -0.88 -22.05 4.57
CA PRO A 105 0.11 -22.15 3.51
C PRO A 105 1.52 -22.26 4.06
N ASP A 106 2.50 -22.59 3.21
CA ASP A 106 3.90 -22.62 3.59
C ASP A 106 4.47 -21.18 3.62
N VAL A 107 4.14 -20.39 2.59
CA VAL A 107 4.47 -18.97 2.47
C VAL A 107 3.19 -18.18 2.23
N PHE A 108 3.12 -16.96 2.73
CA PHE A 108 2.05 -16.05 2.35
C PHE A 108 2.50 -14.60 2.32
N GLN A 109 1.83 -13.82 1.49
CA GLN A 109 1.95 -12.37 1.49
C GLN A 109 1.23 -11.82 2.72
N SER A 110 1.91 -11.05 3.52
CA SER A 110 1.33 -10.35 4.68
C SER A 110 1.50 -8.85 4.53
N SER A 111 0.45 -8.10 4.87
CA SER A 111 0.65 -6.69 5.17
C SER A 111 1.53 -6.56 6.42
N VAL A 112 2.35 -5.51 6.45
CA VAL A 112 3.11 -5.14 7.66
C VAL A 112 2.24 -4.99 8.90
N TYR A 113 0.94 -4.74 8.70
CA TYR A 113 -0.03 -4.59 9.78
C TYR A 113 -0.46 -5.91 10.46
N TRP A 114 -0.34 -7.04 9.76
CA TRP A 114 -0.82 -8.34 10.29
C TRP A 114 0.34 -9.23 10.71
N ALA A 115 1.49 -9.08 10.06
CA ALA A 115 2.64 -9.95 10.22
C ALA A 115 3.10 -10.03 11.68
N GLU A 116 3.24 -8.89 12.35
CA GLU A 116 3.67 -8.85 13.75
C GLU A 116 2.68 -9.57 14.67
N GLY A 117 1.38 -9.43 14.42
CA GLY A 117 0.34 -10.14 15.18
C GLY A 117 0.37 -11.66 15.02
N PHE A 118 0.65 -12.15 13.81
CA PHE A 118 0.87 -13.57 13.58
C PHE A 118 2.17 -14.05 14.23
N TYR A 119 3.22 -13.24 14.19
CA TYR A 119 4.48 -13.56 14.84
C TYR A 119 4.33 -13.67 16.37
N GLN A 120 3.69 -12.71 17.02
CA GLN A 120 3.44 -12.72 18.47
C GLN A 120 2.65 -13.96 18.93
N ARG A 121 1.75 -14.47 18.05
CA ARG A 121 1.02 -15.74 18.28
C ARG A 121 1.82 -16.98 17.90
N ARG A 122 3.12 -16.84 17.61
CA ARG A 122 4.03 -17.93 17.19
C ARG A 122 3.51 -18.72 15.98
N MET A 123 2.86 -18.03 15.07
CA MET A 123 2.37 -18.59 13.80
C MET A 123 3.36 -18.45 12.66
N LEU A 124 4.37 -17.57 12.81
CA LEU A 124 5.43 -17.34 11.85
C LEU A 124 6.77 -17.87 12.34
N ARG A 125 7.56 -18.35 11.40
CA ARG A 125 8.95 -18.78 11.64
C ARG A 125 9.87 -17.55 11.69
N PRO A 126 10.77 -17.41 12.69
CA PRO A 126 11.87 -16.47 12.64
C PRO A 126 12.83 -16.80 11.48
N LEU A 127 13.39 -15.76 10.85
CA LEU A 127 14.20 -15.90 9.63
C LEU A 127 15.69 -15.57 9.84
N ASN A 128 16.12 -15.28 11.06
CA ASN A 128 17.49 -14.84 11.35
C ASN A 128 18.57 -15.83 10.93
N ASP A 129 18.34 -17.13 11.11
CA ASP A 129 19.23 -18.20 10.68
C ASP A 129 19.40 -18.23 9.14
N LEU A 130 18.29 -18.12 8.42
CA LEU A 130 18.27 -18.09 6.95
C LEU A 130 18.96 -16.84 6.40
N LEU A 131 18.82 -15.71 7.08
CA LEU A 131 19.46 -14.45 6.73
C LEU A 131 20.98 -14.49 6.93
N ALA A 132 21.48 -15.18 7.96
CA ALA A 132 22.91 -15.34 8.22
C ALA A 132 23.62 -16.06 7.06
N GLU A 133 22.98 -17.05 6.45
CA GLU A 133 23.49 -17.73 5.25
C GLU A 133 23.37 -16.85 4.00
N ASN A 134 22.27 -16.10 3.87
CA ASN A 134 22.01 -15.25 2.72
C ASN A 134 23.00 -14.08 2.57
N SER A 135 23.60 -13.62 3.67
CA SER A 135 24.59 -12.52 3.67
C SER A 135 25.82 -12.79 2.80
N ARG A 136 26.10 -14.06 2.47
CA ARG A 136 27.23 -14.50 1.63
C ARG A 136 26.93 -14.46 0.13
N ARG A 137 25.68 -14.22 -0.28
CA ARG A 137 25.27 -14.17 -1.68
C ARG A 137 25.66 -12.84 -2.36
N PRO A 138 25.74 -12.79 -3.70
CA PRO A 138 25.88 -11.54 -4.44
C PRO A 138 24.78 -10.54 -4.11
N ALA A 139 25.06 -9.24 -4.14
CA ALA A 139 24.15 -8.18 -3.69
C ALA A 139 22.76 -8.26 -4.34
N HIS A 140 22.69 -8.51 -5.65
CA HIS A 140 21.42 -8.60 -6.39
C HIS A 140 20.51 -9.78 -5.96
N GLN A 141 21.10 -10.81 -5.35
CA GLN A 141 20.40 -11.99 -4.80
C GLN A 141 20.17 -11.91 -3.29
N ARG A 142 20.88 -11.00 -2.60
CA ARG A 142 20.71 -10.86 -1.15
C ARG A 142 19.36 -10.23 -0.80
N VAL A 143 18.80 -10.70 0.31
CA VAL A 143 17.57 -10.17 0.91
C VAL A 143 17.82 -9.72 2.35
N THR A 144 18.95 -9.08 2.57
CA THR A 144 19.44 -8.58 3.87
C THR A 144 19.19 -7.08 4.03
N SER A 145 19.29 -6.56 5.25
CA SER A 145 18.94 -5.18 5.60
C SER A 145 19.64 -4.10 4.76
N ASP A 146 20.87 -4.38 4.33
CA ASP A 146 21.69 -3.46 3.53
C ASP A 146 21.24 -3.32 2.07
N THR A 147 20.36 -4.23 1.60
CA THR A 147 19.83 -4.21 0.23
C THR A 147 18.47 -3.53 0.12
N PHE A 148 17.80 -3.27 1.24
CA PHE A 148 16.47 -2.66 1.26
C PHE A 148 16.50 -1.19 1.73
N LEU A 149 15.48 -0.44 1.37
CA LEU A 149 15.20 0.86 1.97
C LEU A 149 15.05 0.68 3.49
N PRO A 150 15.70 1.51 4.32
CA PRO A 150 15.59 1.40 5.78
C PRO A 150 14.15 1.45 6.28
N SER A 151 13.30 2.25 5.63
CA SER A 151 11.87 2.33 5.91
C SER A 151 11.13 1.03 5.63
N ALA A 152 11.48 0.30 4.56
CA ALA A 152 10.91 -1.02 4.26
C ALA A 152 11.37 -2.09 5.26
N TRP A 153 12.69 -2.11 5.53
CA TRP A 153 13.27 -3.10 6.45
C TRP A 153 12.75 -2.95 7.88
N ARG A 154 12.42 -1.74 8.30
CA ARG A 154 11.95 -1.43 9.66
C ARG A 154 10.67 -2.15 10.05
N HIS A 155 9.87 -2.59 9.06
CA HIS A 155 8.57 -3.23 9.29
C HIS A 155 8.65 -4.73 9.60
N ASN A 156 9.76 -5.41 9.31
CA ASN A 156 9.84 -6.87 9.26
C ASN A 156 10.51 -7.53 10.46
N HIS A 157 10.86 -6.76 11.50
CA HIS A 157 11.53 -7.28 12.69
C HIS A 157 10.97 -6.68 13.98
N THR A 158 11.13 -7.43 15.08
CA THR A 158 10.81 -6.97 16.43
C THR A 158 11.82 -5.93 16.91
N PRO A 159 11.56 -5.17 18.00
CA PRO A 159 12.57 -4.32 18.64
C PRO A 159 13.82 -5.08 19.08
N SER A 160 13.68 -6.37 19.42
CA SER A 160 14.80 -7.24 19.79
C SER A 160 15.61 -7.77 18.59
N GLY A 161 15.25 -7.41 17.34
CA GLY A 161 15.96 -7.79 16.13
C GLY A 161 15.55 -9.13 15.51
N THR A 162 14.48 -9.77 15.99
CA THR A 162 13.97 -10.98 15.35
C THR A 162 13.23 -10.64 14.08
N VAL A 163 13.73 -11.11 12.95
CA VAL A 163 13.12 -10.93 11.62
C VAL A 163 12.09 -12.01 11.38
N PHE A 164 10.87 -11.63 10.98
CA PHE A 164 9.74 -12.54 10.74
C PHE A 164 9.17 -12.46 9.31
N GLY A 165 9.72 -11.61 8.46
CA GLY A 165 9.33 -11.49 7.06
C GLY A 165 10.36 -10.75 6.23
N ILE A 166 10.25 -10.81 4.91
CA ILE A 166 11.11 -10.08 3.96
C ILE A 166 10.26 -9.11 3.17
N PRO A 167 10.63 -7.81 3.08
CA PRO A 167 9.86 -6.81 2.35
C PRO A 167 9.67 -7.19 0.88
N GLN A 168 8.42 -7.14 0.42
CA GLN A 168 8.06 -7.43 -0.98
C GLN A 168 7.75 -6.14 -1.74
N ILE A 169 7.01 -5.21 -1.13
CA ILE A 169 6.78 -3.86 -1.64
C ILE A 169 6.89 -2.86 -0.49
N ILE A 170 7.07 -1.60 -0.88
CA ILE A 170 6.93 -0.46 0.03
C ILE A 170 6.00 0.56 -0.59
N ASP A 171 5.15 1.11 0.24
CA ASP A 171 4.28 2.24 -0.08
C ASP A 171 4.36 3.29 1.03
N ALA A 172 4.00 4.52 0.68
CA ALA A 172 3.95 5.62 1.61
C ALA A 172 2.74 6.50 1.34
N GLN A 173 2.23 7.18 2.36
CA GLN A 173 1.33 8.30 2.12
C GLN A 173 2.09 9.48 1.54
N CYS A 174 1.43 10.26 0.69
CA CYS A 174 2.01 11.43 0.07
C CYS A 174 0.94 12.47 -0.24
N LEU A 175 1.39 13.68 -0.45
CA LEU A 175 0.61 14.72 -1.11
C LEU A 175 0.68 14.48 -2.61
N ILE A 176 -0.46 14.45 -3.28
CA ILE A 176 -0.57 14.35 -4.74
C ILE A 176 -1.05 15.69 -5.25
N TRP A 177 -0.33 16.25 -6.22
CA TRP A 177 -0.52 17.58 -6.77
C TRP A 177 -0.96 17.50 -8.22
N ASN A 178 -2.02 18.18 -8.58
CA ASN A 178 -2.45 18.37 -9.96
C ASN A 178 -1.56 19.41 -10.62
N LEU A 179 -0.70 18.98 -11.56
CA LEU A 179 0.28 19.87 -12.19
C LEU A 179 -0.34 20.83 -13.19
N ASP A 180 -1.49 20.52 -13.79
CA ASP A 180 -2.20 21.46 -14.69
C ASP A 180 -2.62 22.71 -13.92
N LEU A 181 -3.19 22.52 -12.72
CA LEU A 181 -3.62 23.64 -11.87
C LEU A 181 -2.43 24.43 -11.31
N LEU A 182 -1.36 23.73 -10.93
CA LEU A 182 -0.13 24.39 -10.47
C LEU A 182 0.55 25.16 -11.61
N GLU A 183 0.70 24.57 -12.80
CA GLU A 183 1.31 25.21 -13.96
C GLU A 183 0.53 26.46 -14.39
N HIS A 184 -0.81 26.37 -14.44
CA HIS A 184 -1.65 27.52 -14.74
C HIS A 184 -1.37 28.70 -13.78
N THR A 185 -1.36 28.44 -12.48
CA THR A 185 -1.10 29.47 -11.47
C THR A 185 0.37 29.96 -11.52
N ALA A 186 1.32 29.09 -11.85
CA ALA A 186 2.74 29.41 -11.95
C ALA A 186 3.07 30.43 -13.05
N GLN A 187 2.19 30.66 -14.02
CA GLN A 187 2.42 31.67 -15.06
C GLN A 187 2.56 33.07 -14.44
N ASP A 188 1.73 33.36 -13.43
CA ASP A 188 1.67 34.67 -12.79
C ASP A 188 2.20 34.68 -11.35
N ASP A 189 2.45 33.52 -10.75
CA ASP A 189 2.91 33.39 -9.35
C ASP A 189 4.29 32.73 -9.26
N ALA A 190 5.29 33.51 -8.84
CA ALA A 190 6.68 33.07 -8.69
C ALA A 190 6.86 32.02 -7.55
N GLU A 191 6.03 32.08 -6.47
CA GLU A 191 6.10 31.11 -5.36
C GLU A 191 5.60 29.74 -5.83
N ILE A 192 4.53 29.68 -6.61
CA ILE A 192 4.05 28.42 -7.20
C ILE A 192 5.04 27.92 -8.25
N ARG A 193 5.58 28.79 -9.10
CA ARG A 193 6.61 28.41 -10.10
C ARG A 193 7.84 27.80 -9.44
N ALA A 194 8.25 28.28 -8.27
CA ALA A 194 9.41 27.78 -7.53
C ALA A 194 9.22 26.34 -6.96
N LEU A 195 8.02 25.79 -6.98
CA LEU A 195 7.77 24.39 -6.57
C LEU A 195 8.32 23.39 -7.57
N PHE A 196 8.39 23.79 -8.84
CA PHE A 196 8.84 22.94 -9.93
C PHE A 196 10.36 22.79 -9.98
N VAL A 197 10.81 21.71 -10.61
CA VAL A 197 12.24 21.48 -10.85
C VAL A 197 12.75 22.48 -11.89
N GLN A 198 13.91 23.07 -11.60
CA GLN A 198 14.63 23.91 -12.57
C GLN A 198 15.60 23.03 -13.35
N ARG A 199 15.60 23.13 -14.68
CA ARG A 199 16.57 22.47 -15.55
C ARG A 199 17.90 23.22 -15.54
N SER A 200 18.97 22.56 -15.98
CA SER A 200 20.31 23.13 -16.06
C SER A 200 20.42 24.35 -16.99
N ASP A 201 19.52 24.50 -17.96
CA ASP A 201 19.41 25.63 -18.85
C ASP A 201 18.59 26.81 -18.28
N GLY A 202 18.11 26.68 -17.02
CA GLY A 202 17.29 27.69 -16.37
C GLY A 202 15.80 27.61 -16.68
N THR A 203 15.35 26.69 -17.54
CA THR A 203 13.94 26.49 -17.83
C THR A 203 13.25 25.67 -16.72
N VAL A 204 11.94 25.85 -16.58
CA VAL A 204 11.13 25.13 -15.60
C VAL A 204 10.66 23.79 -16.18
N ASP A 205 10.82 22.72 -15.42
CA ASP A 205 10.24 21.41 -15.74
C ASP A 205 8.86 21.26 -15.09
N TYR A 206 7.81 21.65 -15.80
CA TYR A 206 6.43 21.58 -15.30
C TYR A 206 5.89 20.16 -15.10
N ASN A 207 6.63 19.13 -15.50
CA ASN A 207 6.25 17.73 -15.22
C ASN A 207 6.76 17.22 -13.87
N ARG A 208 7.53 18.02 -13.12
CA ARG A 208 8.19 17.54 -11.89
C ARG A 208 8.22 18.61 -10.81
N LEU A 209 7.76 18.23 -9.63
CA LEU A 209 8.00 19.03 -8.40
C LEU A 209 9.31 18.62 -7.73
N ARG A 210 9.95 19.56 -7.08
CA ARG A 210 11.05 19.25 -6.16
C ARG A 210 10.52 18.43 -5.00
N PHE A 211 11.34 17.54 -4.44
CA PHE A 211 10.95 16.77 -3.26
C PHE A 211 10.63 17.69 -2.06
N ASP A 212 11.42 18.73 -1.87
CA ASP A 212 11.30 19.77 -0.84
C ASP A 212 10.48 20.99 -1.29
N ALA A 213 9.63 20.85 -2.30
CA ALA A 213 8.86 21.93 -2.90
C ALA A 213 8.09 22.74 -1.85
N VAL A 214 7.47 22.06 -0.90
CA VAL A 214 6.76 22.70 0.21
C VAL A 214 7.66 22.69 1.45
N ARG A 215 8.04 23.86 1.93
CA ARG A 215 9.06 24.03 2.98
C ARG A 215 8.57 23.71 4.39
N ASP A 216 7.34 24.15 4.71
CA ASP A 216 6.70 24.05 6.02
C ASP A 216 5.18 24.17 5.90
N TRP A 217 4.46 24.05 7.02
CA TRP A 217 3.01 24.17 7.06
C TRP A 217 2.47 25.55 6.66
N ASP A 218 3.15 26.63 7.00
CA ASP A 218 2.72 27.97 6.60
C ASP A 218 2.89 28.17 5.11
N HIS A 219 3.94 27.60 4.52
CA HIS A 219 4.12 27.58 3.08
C HIS A 219 3.02 26.73 2.39
N PHE A 220 2.68 25.57 2.96
CA PHE A 220 1.58 24.76 2.45
C PHE A 220 0.25 25.53 2.44
N ARG A 221 -0.08 26.22 3.54
CA ARG A 221 -1.30 27.03 3.63
C ARG A 221 -1.36 28.09 2.53
N ARG A 222 -0.27 28.86 2.34
CA ARG A 222 -0.20 29.89 1.28
C ARG A 222 -0.37 29.31 -0.11
N ILE A 223 0.28 28.17 -0.40
CA ILE A 223 0.12 27.47 -1.68
C ILE A 223 -1.33 27.02 -1.86
N ALA A 224 -1.93 26.40 -0.87
CA ALA A 224 -3.31 25.95 -0.93
C ALA A 224 -4.29 27.14 -1.14
N GLN A 225 -4.06 28.28 -0.46
CA GLN A 225 -4.86 29.50 -0.66
C GLN A 225 -4.72 30.05 -2.08
N LYS A 226 -3.51 30.12 -2.64
CA LYS A 226 -3.27 30.59 -4.02
C LYS A 226 -3.90 29.69 -5.08
N LEU A 227 -4.04 28.41 -4.79
CA LEU A 227 -4.66 27.40 -5.66
C LEU A 227 -6.19 27.28 -5.46
N THR A 228 -6.77 28.03 -4.51
CA THR A 228 -8.20 28.02 -4.27
C THR A 228 -8.87 29.15 -5.06
N THR A 229 -9.88 28.81 -5.86
CA THR A 229 -10.72 29.77 -6.57
C THR A 229 -12.16 29.68 -6.10
N HIS A 230 -12.89 30.77 -6.26
CA HIS A 230 -14.29 30.89 -5.79
C HIS A 230 -15.20 31.35 -6.89
N HIS A 231 -16.45 30.87 -6.87
CA HIS A 231 -17.52 31.42 -7.64
C HIS A 231 -17.93 32.80 -7.12
N PRO A 232 -18.70 33.59 -7.92
CA PRO A 232 -19.19 34.89 -7.49
C PRO A 232 -20.03 34.89 -6.19
N ASP A 233 -20.65 33.76 -5.86
CA ASP A 233 -21.42 33.56 -4.64
C ASP A 233 -20.58 33.20 -3.41
N GLY A 234 -19.24 33.13 -3.57
CA GLY A 234 -18.28 32.79 -2.53
C GLY A 234 -18.09 31.29 -2.29
N SER A 235 -18.81 30.42 -3.01
CA SER A 235 -18.56 28.99 -2.95
C SER A 235 -17.24 28.63 -3.66
N ILE A 236 -16.60 27.53 -3.22
CA ILE A 236 -15.33 27.06 -3.81
C ILE A 236 -15.63 26.48 -5.20
N ASP A 237 -14.98 27.01 -6.24
CA ASP A 237 -14.95 26.46 -7.59
C ASP A 237 -13.85 25.40 -7.73
N GLN A 238 -12.61 25.76 -7.31
CA GLN A 238 -11.47 24.87 -7.23
C GLN A 238 -10.87 24.95 -5.82
N ALA A 239 -10.67 23.82 -5.19
CA ALA A 239 -10.07 23.73 -3.85
C ALA A 239 -8.56 23.57 -3.94
N GLY A 240 -7.80 24.27 -3.11
CA GLY A 240 -6.35 24.10 -3.00
C GLY A 240 -5.95 22.79 -2.36
N PHE A 241 -6.81 22.29 -1.45
CA PHE A 241 -6.60 21.01 -0.76
C PHE A 241 -7.92 20.33 -0.44
N VAL A 242 -7.87 19.03 -0.24
CA VAL A 242 -9.01 18.28 0.29
C VAL A 242 -8.62 17.44 1.50
N VAL A 243 -9.44 17.53 2.55
CA VAL A 243 -9.34 16.65 3.71
C VAL A 243 -10.04 15.34 3.37
N SER A 244 -9.25 14.30 3.10
CA SER A 244 -9.73 13.03 2.59
C SER A 244 -10.63 12.27 3.56
N ALA A 245 -11.83 11.93 3.11
CA ALA A 245 -12.69 10.97 3.80
C ALA A 245 -12.29 9.51 3.53
N TYR A 246 -11.55 9.25 2.44
CA TYR A 246 -11.12 7.92 2.02
C TYR A 246 -9.94 7.38 2.84
N SER A 247 -8.96 8.21 3.12
CA SER A 247 -7.90 7.85 4.05
C SER A 247 -8.35 8.12 5.49
N SER A 248 -9.27 7.34 5.99
CA SER A 248 -9.79 7.33 7.37
C SER A 248 -9.04 8.28 8.31
N GLY A 249 -9.70 9.07 9.14
CA GLY A 249 -9.13 10.17 9.93
C GLY A 249 -7.70 9.97 10.43
N ALA A 250 -7.34 8.74 10.90
CA ALA A 250 -5.98 8.42 11.31
C ALA A 250 -4.98 8.41 10.12
N GLY A 251 -5.39 7.95 8.94
CA GLY A 251 -4.53 7.92 7.75
C GLY A 251 -4.21 9.31 7.20
N MET A 252 -5.13 10.27 7.32
CA MET A 252 -4.87 11.67 7.00
C MET A 252 -4.04 12.37 8.08
N PHE A 253 -4.37 12.14 9.34
CA PHE A 253 -3.76 12.82 10.48
C PHE A 253 -2.32 12.39 10.76
N SER A 254 -2.04 11.07 10.67
CA SER A 254 -0.76 10.51 11.10
C SER A 254 0.47 11.04 10.32
N PRO A 255 0.42 11.27 8.98
CA PRO A 255 1.58 11.82 8.28
C PRO A 255 1.89 13.28 8.67
N TRP A 256 0.86 14.12 8.84
CA TRP A 256 1.05 15.48 9.34
C TRP A 256 1.66 15.50 10.73
N MET A 257 1.19 14.61 11.61
CA MET A 257 1.77 14.47 12.94
C MET A 257 3.23 13.98 12.88
N ALA A 258 3.55 13.00 12.03
CA ALA A 258 4.93 12.52 11.83
C ALA A 258 5.83 13.63 11.32
N ALA A 259 5.36 14.43 10.36
CA ALA A 259 6.07 15.60 9.84
C ALA A 259 6.26 16.71 10.91
N ASN A 260 5.45 16.71 11.97
CA ASN A 260 5.62 17.56 13.14
C ASN A 260 6.48 16.92 14.25
N GLY A 261 7.22 15.85 13.96
CA GLY A 261 8.06 15.14 14.93
C GLY A 261 7.26 14.31 15.95
N GLY A 262 5.97 14.06 15.70
CA GLY A 262 5.10 13.24 16.54
C GLY A 262 5.20 11.75 16.23
N ARG A 263 4.62 10.93 17.13
CA ARG A 263 4.53 9.48 16.97
C ARG A 263 3.10 9.03 17.24
N TYR A 264 2.61 8.11 16.43
CA TYR A 264 1.28 7.55 16.61
C TYR A 264 1.20 6.64 17.84
N GLN A 265 2.28 5.93 18.14
CA GLN A 265 2.35 4.96 19.23
C GLN A 265 3.79 4.78 19.73
N ASP A 266 3.96 4.02 20.82
CA ASP A 266 5.27 3.65 21.35
C ASP A 266 6.05 2.70 20.40
N ALA A 267 7.32 2.44 20.74
CA ALA A 267 8.19 1.60 19.93
C ALA A 267 7.73 0.14 19.83
N TYR A 268 6.87 -0.31 20.73
CA TYR A 268 6.35 -1.68 20.80
C TYR A 268 4.94 -1.83 20.23
N GLY A 269 4.27 -0.73 19.85
CA GLY A 269 2.89 -0.75 19.38
C GLY A 269 1.89 -1.15 20.46
N THR A 270 2.16 -0.81 21.72
CA THR A 270 1.35 -1.18 22.88
C THR A 270 0.59 -0.03 23.48
N LYS A 271 0.97 1.20 23.16
CA LYS A 271 0.37 2.43 23.68
C LYS A 271 0.31 3.51 22.61
N ALA A 272 -0.82 4.20 22.51
CA ALA A 272 -0.99 5.35 21.64
C ALA A 272 -0.26 6.59 22.18
N HIS A 273 0.23 7.47 21.26
CA HIS A 273 0.98 8.67 21.60
C HIS A 273 0.61 9.88 20.73
N PHE A 274 -0.55 9.88 20.11
CA PHE A 274 -0.94 10.94 19.18
C PHE A 274 -1.66 12.13 19.83
N ALA A 275 -1.95 12.10 21.12
CA ALA A 275 -2.49 13.24 21.86
C ALA A 275 -1.40 14.15 22.47
N ALA A 276 -0.12 13.89 22.20
CA ALA A 276 0.96 14.79 22.55
C ALA A 276 0.87 16.11 21.74
N ALA A 277 1.65 17.13 22.14
CA ALA A 277 1.61 18.45 21.50
C ALA A 277 1.75 18.40 19.98
N ASN A 278 2.64 17.56 19.47
CA ASN A 278 2.83 17.35 18.02
C ASN A 278 1.54 16.91 17.30
N GLY A 279 0.78 15.99 17.91
CA GLY A 279 -0.46 15.52 17.36
C GLY A 279 -1.59 16.53 17.49
N VAL A 280 -1.67 17.24 18.64
CA VAL A 280 -2.65 18.31 18.82
C VAL A 280 -2.46 19.41 17.78
N GLU A 281 -1.24 19.87 17.57
CA GLU A 281 -0.89 20.87 16.56
C GLU A 281 -1.22 20.40 15.14
N ALA A 282 -0.91 19.12 14.81
CA ALA A 282 -1.24 18.57 13.51
C ALA A 282 -2.76 18.52 13.27
N MET A 283 -3.53 18.14 14.28
CA MET A 283 -4.99 18.08 14.17
C MET A 283 -5.58 19.49 14.03
N GLN A 284 -5.06 20.47 14.78
CA GLN A 284 -5.46 21.86 14.68
C GLN A 284 -5.09 22.44 13.30
N PHE A 285 -3.91 22.10 12.76
CA PHE A 285 -3.47 22.51 11.44
C PHE A 285 -4.45 22.04 10.35
N ILE A 286 -4.80 20.74 10.33
CA ILE A 286 -5.74 20.18 9.36
C ILE A 286 -7.12 20.84 9.50
N ALA A 287 -7.60 21.04 10.73
CA ALA A 287 -8.89 21.65 10.97
C ALA A 287 -8.91 23.13 10.52
N ARG A 288 -7.82 23.87 10.69
CA ARG A 288 -7.69 25.25 10.22
C ARG A 288 -7.73 25.38 8.71
N LEU A 289 -7.08 24.46 7.97
CA LEU A 289 -7.17 24.41 6.49
C LEU A 289 -8.62 24.37 6.03
N TYR A 290 -9.47 23.66 6.78
CA TYR A 290 -10.88 23.53 6.47
C TYR A 290 -11.72 24.74 6.91
N TRP A 291 -11.57 25.18 8.18
CA TRP A 291 -12.45 26.16 8.81
C TRP A 291 -12.01 27.60 8.72
N GLU A 292 -10.70 27.85 8.75
CA GLU A 292 -10.13 29.20 8.80
C GLU A 292 -9.59 29.64 7.44
N ASP A 293 -8.88 28.76 6.74
CA ASP A 293 -8.24 29.08 5.45
C ASP A 293 -9.20 28.95 4.26
N GLY A 294 -10.29 28.19 4.41
CA GLY A 294 -11.29 28.03 3.36
C GLY A 294 -10.76 27.35 2.09
N VAL A 295 -9.71 26.54 2.23
CA VAL A 295 -9.04 25.91 1.07
C VAL A 295 -9.57 24.51 0.74
N CYS A 296 -10.48 23.97 1.58
CA CYS A 296 -11.07 22.65 1.41
C CYS A 296 -12.53 22.76 0.99
N PRO A 297 -13.01 21.88 0.08
CA PRO A 297 -14.43 21.83 -0.26
C PRO A 297 -15.24 21.38 0.95
N PRO A 298 -16.56 21.67 1.00
CA PRO A 298 -17.42 21.19 2.06
C PRO A 298 -17.34 19.68 2.21
N PHE A 299 -17.20 19.21 3.47
CA PHE A 299 -17.09 17.78 3.78
C PHE A 299 -18.34 17.04 3.30
N ARG A 300 -18.20 16.22 2.28
CA ARG A 300 -19.29 15.41 1.70
C ARG A 300 -18.93 13.94 1.78
N ARG A 301 -19.72 13.15 2.49
CA ARG A 301 -19.53 11.69 2.61
C ARG A 301 -19.73 10.92 1.29
N GLN A 302 -20.31 11.54 0.25
CA GLN A 302 -20.76 10.87 -0.95
C GLN A 302 -19.85 11.05 -2.18
N ILE A 303 -18.88 11.95 -2.12
CA ILE A 303 -17.94 12.19 -3.23
C ILE A 303 -16.55 11.85 -2.73
N SER A 304 -15.86 10.98 -3.45
CA SER A 304 -14.48 10.63 -3.08
C SER A 304 -13.54 11.78 -3.48
N ASP A 305 -12.54 12.02 -2.66
CA ASP A 305 -11.51 13.05 -2.93
C ASP A 305 -10.74 12.73 -4.20
N VAL A 306 -10.61 11.44 -4.52
CA VAL A 306 -9.99 10.96 -5.76
C VAL A 306 -10.82 11.40 -6.97
N GLU A 307 -12.14 11.31 -6.90
CA GLU A 307 -13.03 11.79 -7.97
C GLU A 307 -12.90 13.31 -8.17
N LEU A 308 -12.93 14.09 -7.08
CA LEU A 308 -12.72 15.54 -7.16
C LEU A 308 -11.36 15.92 -7.76
N PHE A 309 -10.32 15.17 -7.41
CA PHE A 309 -8.98 15.37 -7.96
C PHE A 309 -8.92 15.00 -9.46
N GLN A 310 -9.56 13.91 -9.85
CA GLN A 310 -9.66 13.46 -11.24
C GLN A 310 -10.47 14.41 -12.13
N GLU A 311 -11.44 15.09 -11.55
CA GLU A 311 -12.25 16.13 -12.22
C GLU A 311 -11.52 17.49 -12.31
N GLY A 312 -10.30 17.61 -11.77
CA GLY A 312 -9.58 18.88 -11.74
C GLY A 312 -10.16 19.91 -10.77
N LYS A 313 -10.97 19.47 -9.80
CA LYS A 313 -11.59 20.35 -8.79
C LYS A 313 -10.76 20.55 -7.53
N VAL A 314 -9.64 19.84 -7.41
CA VAL A 314 -8.76 19.89 -6.25
C VAL A 314 -7.30 19.91 -6.72
N ALA A 315 -6.52 20.86 -6.22
CA ALA A 315 -5.11 21.00 -6.57
C ALA A 315 -4.21 20.02 -5.81
N CYS A 316 -4.56 19.68 -4.56
CA CYS A 316 -3.76 18.76 -3.74
C CYS A 316 -4.66 17.85 -2.90
N MET A 317 -4.31 16.57 -2.84
CA MET A 317 -4.95 15.58 -1.95
C MET A 317 -3.93 14.69 -1.25
N VAL A 318 -4.35 14.02 -0.18
CA VAL A 318 -3.57 12.95 0.46
C VAL A 318 -3.96 11.62 -0.17
N ALA A 319 -2.98 10.87 -0.66
CA ALA A 319 -3.18 9.48 -1.08
C ALA A 319 -1.89 8.68 -0.91
N GLY A 320 -1.84 7.46 -1.42
CA GLY A 320 -0.64 6.64 -1.35
C GLY A 320 0.18 6.64 -2.63
N THR A 321 1.43 6.24 -2.51
CA THR A 321 2.32 6.09 -3.68
C THR A 321 1.77 5.09 -4.71
N TRP A 322 0.93 4.14 -4.28
CA TRP A 322 0.25 3.16 -5.14
C TRP A 322 -0.86 3.74 -6.03
N SER A 323 -1.45 4.88 -5.67
CA SER A 323 -2.64 5.41 -6.35
C SER A 323 -2.40 5.92 -7.78
N GLY A 324 -1.13 6.09 -8.19
CA GLY A 324 -0.81 6.68 -9.49
C GLY A 324 -1.40 5.94 -10.69
N LYS A 325 -1.33 4.61 -10.71
CA LYS A 325 -1.93 3.80 -11.78
C LYS A 325 -3.46 3.93 -11.85
N ASP A 326 -4.11 3.97 -10.70
CA ASP A 326 -5.57 4.12 -10.63
C ASP A 326 -6.01 5.50 -11.08
N ILE A 327 -5.26 6.55 -10.72
CA ILE A 327 -5.51 7.91 -11.22
C ILE A 327 -5.43 7.91 -12.75
N VAL A 328 -4.32 7.45 -13.34
CA VAL A 328 -4.13 7.41 -14.80
C VAL A 328 -5.21 6.60 -15.50
N ARG A 329 -5.55 5.42 -14.97
CA ARG A 329 -6.60 4.57 -15.56
C ARG A 329 -7.98 5.22 -15.52
N ASN A 330 -8.34 5.83 -14.40
CA ASN A 330 -9.65 6.41 -14.20
C ASN A 330 -9.84 7.78 -14.90
N THR A 331 -8.73 8.42 -15.31
CA THR A 331 -8.72 9.69 -16.05
C THR A 331 -8.40 9.52 -17.55
N LEU A 332 -8.60 8.33 -18.10
CA LEU A 332 -8.38 8.02 -19.51
C LEU A 332 -6.95 8.33 -19.99
N GLY A 333 -5.98 8.18 -19.09
CA GLY A 333 -4.55 8.34 -19.41
C GLY A 333 -3.93 9.66 -18.94
N TRP A 334 -4.68 10.53 -18.25
CA TRP A 334 -4.09 11.75 -17.68
C TRP A 334 -3.09 11.40 -16.57
N ASP A 335 -1.87 11.85 -16.69
CA ASP A 335 -0.76 11.53 -15.79
C ASP A 335 0.05 12.77 -15.35
N HIS A 336 -0.50 13.98 -15.60
CA HIS A 336 0.14 15.26 -15.26
C HIS A 336 -0.09 15.64 -13.80
N PHE A 337 0.49 14.83 -12.91
CA PHE A 337 0.49 15.05 -11.46
C PHE A 337 1.85 14.70 -10.85
N ALA A 338 2.12 15.21 -9.66
CA ALA A 338 3.35 14.90 -8.93
C ALA A 338 3.04 14.47 -7.48
N LYS A 339 4.05 13.91 -6.82
CA LYS A 339 3.97 13.43 -5.45
C LYS A 339 5.06 14.10 -4.61
N THR A 340 4.71 14.50 -3.37
CA THR A 340 5.68 14.98 -2.37
C THR A 340 5.39 14.36 -1.02
N ALA A 341 6.40 14.31 -0.13
CA ALA A 341 6.17 14.01 1.28
C ALA A 341 5.47 15.18 1.97
N PHE A 342 5.11 15.02 3.24
CA PHE A 342 4.50 16.07 4.04
C PHE A 342 5.57 17.06 4.54
N PRO A 343 5.33 18.36 4.43
CA PRO A 343 6.25 19.36 4.90
C PRO A 343 6.34 19.37 6.43
N PRO A 344 7.51 19.75 6.99
CA PRO A 344 7.68 19.82 8.44
C PRO A 344 6.71 20.82 9.08
N GLY A 345 6.15 20.41 10.21
CA GLY A 345 5.39 21.27 11.10
C GLY A 345 6.33 22.10 12.03
N PRO A 346 5.76 22.90 12.95
CA PRO A 346 6.54 23.77 13.85
C PRO A 346 7.58 23.03 14.70
N ARG A 347 7.37 21.73 14.96
CA ARG A 347 8.32 20.88 15.71
C ARG A 347 9.06 19.89 14.83
N GLY A 348 8.77 19.85 13.55
CA GLY A 348 9.43 19.02 12.56
C GLY A 348 10.70 19.69 12.03
N GLN A 349 11.62 18.88 11.51
CA GLN A 349 12.89 19.37 10.95
C GLN A 349 13.04 19.04 9.47
N GLU A 350 12.29 18.05 8.97
CA GLU A 350 12.40 17.53 7.62
C GLU A 350 11.06 16.98 7.13
N GLN A 351 10.94 16.81 5.82
CA GLN A 351 9.79 16.14 5.23
C GLN A 351 9.65 14.72 5.80
N LYS A 352 8.45 14.38 6.22
CA LYS A 352 8.13 13.05 6.74
C LYS A 352 6.85 12.52 6.14
N THR A 353 6.67 11.23 6.30
CA THR A 353 5.41 10.53 6.00
C THR A 353 5.30 9.24 6.80
N MET A 354 4.24 8.48 6.53
CA MET A 354 4.03 7.15 7.06
C MET A 354 4.18 6.13 5.95
N THR A 355 4.94 5.07 6.22
CA THR A 355 5.12 3.95 5.29
C THR A 355 4.41 2.71 5.76
N TRP A 356 4.03 1.92 4.79
CA TRP A 356 3.60 0.54 4.94
C TRP A 356 4.07 -0.29 3.75
N GLY A 357 3.65 -1.51 3.66
CA GLY A 357 4.02 -2.39 2.55
C GLY A 357 3.56 -3.80 2.81
N ASN A 358 4.03 -4.69 1.96
CA ASN A 358 3.80 -6.11 2.09
C ASN A 358 5.13 -6.82 2.26
N MET A 359 5.08 -7.94 2.95
CA MET A 359 6.21 -8.84 3.14
C MET A 359 5.80 -10.27 2.86
N LEU A 360 6.76 -11.09 2.52
CA LEU A 360 6.58 -12.54 2.50
C LEU A 360 7.05 -13.13 3.82
N VAL A 361 6.26 -14.05 4.34
CA VAL A 361 6.49 -14.71 5.62
C VAL A 361 6.40 -16.22 5.45
N ILE A 362 7.17 -16.97 6.27
CA ILE A 362 7.11 -18.44 6.36
C ILE A 362 6.26 -18.79 7.59
N THR A 363 5.29 -19.69 7.42
CA THR A 363 4.51 -20.16 8.57
C THR A 363 5.32 -21.08 9.45
N GLN A 364 5.03 -21.08 10.76
CA GLN A 364 5.70 -21.98 11.72
C GLN A 364 5.49 -23.47 11.40
N ARG A 365 4.49 -23.79 10.59
CA ARG A 365 4.14 -25.17 10.18
C ARG A 365 4.69 -25.57 8.82
N CYS A 366 5.44 -24.69 8.16
CA CYS A 366 6.10 -25.03 6.90
C CYS A 366 7.07 -26.19 7.11
N THR A 367 6.89 -27.28 6.36
CA THR A 367 7.75 -28.46 6.42
C THR A 367 8.96 -28.37 5.49
N ASN A 368 8.82 -27.62 4.40
CA ASN A 368 9.85 -27.43 3.37
C ASN A 368 10.43 -26.01 3.46
N VAL A 369 11.07 -25.69 4.60
CA VAL A 369 11.59 -24.34 4.89
C VAL A 369 12.61 -23.89 3.83
N GLU A 370 13.44 -24.79 3.32
CA GLU A 370 14.43 -24.46 2.29
C GLU A 370 13.74 -24.03 0.97
N ALA A 371 12.72 -24.76 0.54
CA ALA A 371 11.94 -24.39 -0.65
C ALA A 371 11.22 -23.03 -0.46
N ALA A 372 10.62 -22.83 0.71
CA ALA A 372 9.97 -21.57 1.08
C ALA A 372 10.96 -20.40 1.08
N TRP A 373 12.18 -20.63 1.56
CA TRP A 373 13.22 -19.63 1.57
C TRP A 373 13.76 -19.29 0.18
N ARG A 374 13.97 -20.30 -0.68
CA ARG A 374 14.36 -20.08 -2.09
C ARG A 374 13.30 -19.23 -2.83
N TYR A 375 12.02 -19.49 -2.57
CA TYR A 375 10.93 -18.69 -3.13
C TYR A 375 10.98 -17.23 -2.65
N ILE A 376 11.12 -16.99 -1.34
CA ILE A 376 11.22 -15.63 -0.78
C ILE A 376 12.45 -14.91 -1.33
N GLN A 377 13.60 -15.58 -1.40
CA GLN A 377 14.82 -15.02 -1.98
C GLN A 377 14.62 -14.57 -3.43
N PHE A 378 13.95 -15.39 -4.25
CA PHE A 378 13.67 -15.04 -5.63
C PHE A 378 12.72 -13.84 -5.73
N VAL A 379 11.57 -13.89 -5.08
CA VAL A 379 10.54 -12.83 -5.17
C VAL A 379 11.04 -11.49 -4.63
N CYS A 380 11.85 -11.52 -3.58
CA CYS A 380 12.40 -10.32 -2.92
C CYS A 380 13.80 -9.92 -3.45
N SER A 381 14.40 -10.66 -4.39
CA SER A 381 15.64 -10.30 -5.09
C SER A 381 15.41 -9.09 -6.01
N LEU A 382 16.48 -8.56 -6.61
CA LEU A 382 16.37 -7.53 -7.63
C LEU A 382 15.57 -8.02 -8.85
N GLU A 383 15.81 -9.26 -9.29
CA GLU A 383 15.11 -9.89 -10.40
C GLU A 383 13.60 -9.97 -10.14
N GLY A 384 13.19 -10.50 -8.99
CA GLY A 384 11.77 -10.57 -8.60
C GLY A 384 11.11 -9.19 -8.47
N ASN A 385 11.85 -8.18 -8.00
CA ASN A 385 11.37 -6.80 -7.96
C ASN A 385 11.17 -6.21 -9.36
N LEU A 386 12.09 -6.46 -10.30
CA LEU A 386 11.98 -6.01 -11.68
C LEU A 386 10.82 -6.71 -12.41
N LEU A 387 10.65 -8.01 -12.18
CA LEU A 387 9.54 -8.78 -12.72
C LEU A 387 8.19 -8.21 -12.25
N ARG A 388 8.05 -7.95 -10.96
CA ARG A 388 6.85 -7.35 -10.40
C ARG A 388 6.60 -5.93 -10.92
N HIS A 389 7.65 -5.12 -11.03
CA HIS A 389 7.55 -3.79 -11.60
C HIS A 389 7.11 -3.80 -13.07
N LYS A 390 7.66 -4.72 -13.87
CA LYS A 390 7.30 -4.91 -15.28
C LYS A 390 5.79 -5.10 -15.46
N HIS A 391 5.19 -5.99 -14.68
CA HIS A 391 3.77 -6.34 -14.78
C HIS A 391 2.87 -5.38 -14.01
N LEU A 392 3.19 -5.11 -12.76
CA LEU A 392 2.28 -4.43 -11.82
C LEU A 392 2.62 -2.95 -11.59
N GLY A 393 3.84 -2.51 -11.96
CA GLY A 393 4.30 -1.13 -11.76
C GLY A 393 4.45 -0.72 -10.29
N TYR A 394 4.50 -1.69 -9.36
CA TYR A 394 4.74 -1.39 -7.94
C TYR A 394 6.18 -0.95 -7.70
N ASN A 395 6.35 -0.10 -6.70
CA ASN A 395 7.65 0.37 -6.26
C ASN A 395 8.41 -0.75 -5.55
N GLY A 396 9.69 -0.89 -5.88
CA GLY A 396 10.56 -1.85 -5.21
C GLY A 396 10.96 -1.36 -3.82
N PRO A 397 11.01 -2.25 -2.81
CA PRO A 397 11.54 -1.91 -1.49
C PRO A 397 13.07 -1.91 -1.44
N ARG A 398 13.76 -2.23 -2.54
CA ARG A 398 15.22 -2.39 -2.64
C ARG A 398 15.91 -1.10 -3.07
N LEU A 399 17.08 -0.84 -2.50
CA LEU A 399 17.92 0.32 -2.86
C LEU A 399 18.45 0.22 -4.30
N ASP A 400 18.92 -0.97 -4.71
CA ASP A 400 19.48 -1.21 -6.03
C ASP A 400 18.43 -1.17 -7.16
N PHE A 401 17.15 -1.38 -6.86
CA PHE A 401 16.05 -1.25 -7.81
C PHE A 401 16.02 0.15 -8.46
N TYR A 402 16.20 1.19 -7.68
CA TYR A 402 16.15 2.58 -8.13
C TYR A 402 17.39 3.03 -8.94
N ALA A 403 18.43 2.19 -9.00
CA ALA A 403 19.61 2.43 -9.83
C ALA A 403 19.56 1.68 -11.17
N THR A 404 18.47 0.97 -11.46
CA THR A 404 18.35 0.16 -12.68
C THR A 404 17.95 0.99 -13.90
N PRO A 405 18.38 0.58 -15.11
CA PRO A 405 17.89 1.18 -16.37
C PRO A 405 16.35 1.08 -16.50
N ALA A 406 15.74 0.00 -16.01
CA ALA A 406 14.28 -0.18 -16.02
C ALA A 406 13.57 0.92 -15.22
N TRP A 407 14.10 1.28 -14.04
CA TRP A 407 13.56 2.40 -13.26
C TRP A 407 13.74 3.74 -13.99
N SER A 408 14.92 3.99 -14.56
CA SER A 408 15.17 5.21 -15.34
C SER A 408 14.21 5.36 -16.51
N GLN A 409 13.95 4.26 -17.24
CA GLN A 409 12.96 4.24 -18.31
C GLN A 409 11.53 4.49 -17.79
N THR A 410 11.22 3.94 -16.62
CA THR A 410 9.91 4.17 -15.97
C THR A 410 9.74 5.65 -15.63
N LEU A 411 10.75 6.31 -15.09
CA LEU A 411 10.70 7.74 -14.77
C LEU A 411 10.56 8.62 -16.02
N ALA A 412 11.20 8.24 -17.13
CA ALA A 412 11.07 8.96 -18.39
C ALA A 412 9.62 8.90 -18.92
N ASN A 413 8.95 7.78 -18.74
CA ASN A 413 7.57 7.56 -19.21
C ASN A 413 6.50 7.96 -18.18
N ARG A 414 6.85 8.09 -16.91
CA ARG A 414 5.94 8.35 -15.79
C ARG A 414 6.59 9.33 -14.80
N PRO A 415 6.71 10.61 -15.16
CA PRO A 415 7.40 11.60 -14.33
C PRO A 415 6.79 11.78 -12.94
N TYR A 416 5.50 11.45 -12.77
CA TYR A 416 4.82 11.48 -11.47
C TYR A 416 5.39 10.51 -10.41
N LEU A 417 6.32 9.62 -10.80
CA LEU A 417 7.03 8.72 -9.89
C LEU A 417 8.38 9.30 -9.42
N SER A 418 8.78 10.48 -9.87
CA SER A 418 10.12 11.03 -9.64
C SER A 418 10.53 11.10 -8.16
N ASN A 419 9.63 11.43 -7.26
CA ASN A 419 9.90 11.58 -5.83
C ASN A 419 9.57 10.33 -4.98
N VAL A 420 9.12 9.23 -5.60
CA VAL A 420 8.59 8.08 -4.84
C VAL A 420 9.66 7.43 -3.96
N LYS A 421 10.90 7.35 -4.42
CA LYS A 421 12.02 6.83 -3.63
C LYS A 421 12.25 7.67 -2.37
N GLU A 422 12.35 8.97 -2.55
CA GLU A 422 12.59 9.96 -1.48
C GLU A 422 11.42 9.98 -0.48
N ILE A 423 10.19 9.89 -0.98
CA ILE A 423 8.98 9.78 -0.13
C ILE A 423 9.05 8.50 0.71
N CYS A 424 9.40 7.37 0.12
CA CYS A 424 9.54 6.11 0.86
C CYS A 424 10.70 6.17 1.88
N LEU A 425 11.80 6.87 1.57
CA LEU A 425 12.91 7.08 2.51
C LEU A 425 12.50 7.99 3.69
N ALA A 426 11.68 9.00 3.44
CA ALA A 426 11.14 9.91 4.47
C ALA A 426 10.08 9.25 5.37
N GLY A 427 9.71 8.01 5.08
CA GLY A 427 8.67 7.30 5.79
C GLY A 427 9.05 6.85 7.19
N ASP A 428 8.17 7.12 8.15
CA ASP A 428 8.25 6.56 9.49
C ASP A 428 7.39 5.30 9.63
N LYS A 429 7.61 4.54 10.69
CA LYS A 429 6.94 3.28 10.95
C LYS A 429 5.69 3.49 11.79
N LEU A 430 4.54 3.03 11.27
CA LEU A 430 3.45 2.60 12.15
C LEU A 430 3.68 1.12 12.52
N ARG A 431 3.91 0.82 13.79
CA ARG A 431 3.81 -0.54 14.28
C ARG A 431 2.34 -0.85 14.54
N HIS A 432 1.86 -1.92 13.95
CA HIS A 432 0.48 -2.33 14.19
C HIS A 432 0.30 -3.82 14.22
N THR A 433 -0.29 -4.24 15.31
CA THR A 433 -0.90 -5.56 15.43
C THR A 433 -2.40 -5.55 15.13
N GLU A 434 -3.06 -4.39 15.26
CA GLU A 434 -4.51 -4.25 15.11
C GLU A 434 -4.93 -2.90 14.51
N ILE A 435 -4.28 -2.49 13.39
CA ILE A 435 -4.52 -1.15 12.80
C ILE A 435 -5.99 -0.89 12.47
N ILE A 436 -6.70 -1.89 11.94
CA ILE A 436 -8.11 -1.73 11.56
C ILE A 436 -8.92 -1.43 12.81
N ALA A 437 -8.74 -2.21 13.88
CA ALA A 437 -9.46 -2.00 15.13
C ALA A 437 -9.07 -0.68 15.79
N THR A 438 -7.79 -0.27 15.77
CA THR A 438 -7.35 1.01 16.34
C THR A 438 -7.89 2.19 15.54
N ASN A 439 -7.92 2.11 14.20
CA ASN A 439 -8.50 3.13 13.35
C ASN A 439 -10.01 3.27 13.61
N HIS A 440 -10.75 2.18 13.75
CA HIS A 440 -12.17 2.23 14.10
C HIS A 440 -12.44 2.93 15.42
N GLN A 441 -11.50 2.93 16.37
CA GLN A 441 -11.64 3.63 17.65
C GLN A 441 -11.16 5.10 17.57
N ALA A 442 -10.17 5.41 16.75
CA ALA A 442 -9.64 6.76 16.62
C ALA A 442 -10.45 7.62 15.63
N ASN A 443 -10.83 7.06 14.50
CA ASN A 443 -11.45 7.81 13.39
C ASN A 443 -12.72 8.58 13.78
N PRO A 444 -13.69 8.02 14.53
CA PRO A 444 -14.89 8.77 14.90
C PRO A 444 -14.58 10.03 15.72
N VAL A 445 -13.54 9.97 16.56
CA VAL A 445 -13.12 11.11 17.36
C VAL A 445 -12.43 12.15 16.48
N ILE A 446 -11.51 11.71 15.60
CA ILE A 446 -10.82 12.59 14.66
C ILE A 446 -11.81 13.26 13.70
N GLU A 447 -12.77 12.52 13.18
CA GLU A 447 -13.86 13.05 12.35
C GLU A 447 -14.69 14.09 13.13
N THR A 448 -15.01 13.80 14.40
CA THR A 448 -15.73 14.75 15.26
C THR A 448 -14.93 16.04 15.47
N ILE A 449 -13.61 15.95 15.67
CA ILE A 449 -12.76 17.15 15.77
C ILE A 449 -12.86 17.97 14.48
N LEU A 450 -12.73 17.34 13.33
CA LEU A 450 -12.82 18.03 12.03
C LEU A 450 -14.16 18.72 11.82
N LEU A 451 -15.27 18.01 12.09
CA LEU A 451 -16.63 18.53 11.86
C LEU A 451 -17.07 19.58 12.87
N ARG A 452 -16.56 19.53 14.10
CA ARG A 452 -17.01 20.37 15.21
C ARG A 452 -15.88 21.25 15.75
N TYR A 453 -14.82 21.49 14.97
CA TYR A 453 -13.66 22.27 15.39
C TYR A 453 -14.02 23.66 15.94
N PRO A 454 -14.86 24.48 15.27
CA PRO A 454 -15.24 25.80 15.80
C PRO A 454 -15.94 25.72 17.14
N ASP A 455 -16.82 24.75 17.34
CA ASP A 455 -17.52 24.52 18.60
C ASP A 455 -16.58 24.10 19.72
N ILE A 456 -15.61 23.21 19.39
CA ILE A 456 -14.61 22.73 20.36
C ILE A 456 -13.72 23.89 20.81
N VAL A 457 -13.26 24.73 19.88
CA VAL A 457 -12.43 25.91 20.19
C VAL A 457 -13.22 26.93 21.01
N ALA A 458 -14.52 27.10 20.75
CA ALA A 458 -15.40 27.98 21.50
C ALA A 458 -15.84 27.40 22.87
N GLY A 459 -15.40 26.19 23.23
CA GLY A 459 -15.79 25.52 24.48
C GLY A 459 -17.25 25.04 24.51
N LYS A 460 -17.90 24.95 23.35
CA LYS A 460 -19.30 24.52 23.17
C LYS A 460 -19.44 23.15 22.51
N GLY A 461 -18.32 22.54 22.17
CA GLY A 461 -18.27 21.24 21.46
C GLY A 461 -18.43 20.04 22.40
N PRO A 462 -18.45 18.83 21.82
CA PRO A 462 -18.54 17.58 22.58
C PRO A 462 -17.27 17.27 23.38
N TYR A 463 -16.19 17.98 23.16
CA TYR A 463 -14.92 17.89 23.88
C TYR A 463 -14.49 19.29 24.38
N ALA A 464 -13.83 19.33 25.53
CA ALA A 464 -13.35 20.58 26.12
C ALA A 464 -12.22 21.24 25.30
N SER A 465 -11.50 20.48 24.49
CA SER A 465 -10.43 20.93 23.58
C SER A 465 -10.07 19.83 22.59
N VAL A 466 -9.29 20.18 21.55
CA VAL A 466 -8.70 19.19 20.62
C VAL A 466 -7.80 18.20 21.37
N ALA A 467 -7.03 18.67 22.35
CA ALA A 467 -6.19 17.81 23.19
C ALA A 467 -7.03 16.80 24.00
N ALA A 468 -8.14 17.25 24.59
CA ALA A 468 -9.05 16.36 25.33
C ALA A 468 -9.69 15.30 24.41
N ALA A 469 -10.07 15.67 23.19
CA ALA A 469 -10.60 14.75 22.20
C ALA A 469 -9.56 13.70 21.79
N LEU A 470 -8.35 14.11 21.43
CA LEU A 470 -7.26 13.19 21.07
C LEU A 470 -6.89 12.27 22.24
N ALA A 471 -6.85 12.79 23.47
CA ALA A 471 -6.64 11.96 24.65
C ALA A 471 -7.76 10.90 24.86
N GLN A 472 -9.01 11.23 24.48
CA GLN A 472 -10.08 10.23 24.47
C GLN A 472 -9.87 9.18 23.39
N ALA A 473 -9.44 9.58 22.19
CA ALA A 473 -9.10 8.64 21.11
C ALA A 473 -7.93 7.72 21.54
N GLU A 474 -6.89 8.24 22.18
CA GLU A 474 -5.80 7.42 22.76
C GLU A 474 -6.31 6.37 23.74
N ARG A 475 -7.15 6.77 24.70
CA ARG A 475 -7.74 5.80 25.65
C ARG A 475 -8.52 4.70 24.93
N ASN A 476 -9.26 5.04 23.89
CA ASN A 476 -10.01 4.07 23.10
C ASN A 476 -9.07 3.09 22.38
N VAL A 477 -8.00 3.58 21.79
CA VAL A 477 -6.95 2.79 21.11
C VAL A 477 -6.18 1.92 22.11
N ASP A 478 -5.80 2.47 23.26
CA ASP A 478 -5.11 1.72 24.33
C ASP A 478 -5.95 0.56 24.88
N ASN A 479 -7.27 0.70 24.87
CA ASN A 479 -8.18 -0.40 25.23
C ASN A 479 -8.11 -1.54 24.18
N VAL A 480 -7.93 -1.22 22.89
CA VAL A 480 -7.72 -2.24 21.84
C VAL A 480 -6.40 -2.97 22.07
N TYR A 481 -5.31 -2.23 22.29
CA TYR A 481 -4.00 -2.84 22.58
C TYR A 481 -4.03 -3.75 23.81
N ARG A 482 -4.66 -3.30 24.88
CA ARG A 482 -4.80 -4.11 26.11
C ARG A 482 -5.56 -5.41 25.86
N ARG A 483 -6.69 -5.36 25.16
CA ARG A 483 -7.47 -6.55 24.81
C ARG A 483 -6.67 -7.49 23.92
N TYR A 484 -5.99 -6.94 22.94
CA TYR A 484 -5.13 -7.71 22.04
C TYR A 484 -4.01 -8.44 22.80
N ASN A 485 -3.27 -7.76 23.67
CA ASN A 485 -2.20 -8.37 24.46
C ASN A 485 -2.74 -9.47 25.39
N GLN A 486 -3.90 -9.27 26.00
CA GLN A 486 -4.58 -10.32 26.78
C GLN A 486 -4.95 -11.53 25.92
N GLN A 487 -5.47 -11.32 24.72
CA GLN A 487 -5.78 -12.42 23.80
C GLN A 487 -4.53 -13.18 23.36
N VAL A 488 -3.43 -12.49 23.09
CA VAL A 488 -2.13 -13.12 22.75
C VAL A 488 -1.62 -13.95 23.94
N ALA A 489 -1.67 -13.41 25.15
CA ALA A 489 -1.26 -14.13 26.37
C ALA A 489 -2.10 -15.39 26.61
N LEU A 490 -3.43 -15.30 26.47
CA LEU A 490 -4.34 -16.45 26.58
C LEU A 490 -4.07 -17.49 25.51
N TRP A 491 -3.82 -17.08 24.26
CA TRP A 491 -3.49 -17.97 23.16
C TRP A 491 -2.19 -18.76 23.42
N LEU A 492 -1.17 -18.09 23.92
CA LEU A 492 0.11 -18.72 24.27
C LEU A 492 -0.05 -19.68 25.44
N ALA A 493 -0.77 -19.27 26.51
CA ALA A 493 -1.03 -20.10 27.68
C ALA A 493 -1.77 -21.39 27.33
N GLN A 494 -2.76 -21.37 26.43
CA GLN A 494 -3.47 -22.57 25.93
C GLN A 494 -2.55 -23.56 25.23
N ARG A 495 -1.37 -23.14 24.79
CA ARG A 495 -0.35 -23.95 24.13
C ARG A 495 0.81 -24.33 25.05
N GLY A 496 0.74 -23.96 26.31
CA GLY A 496 1.83 -24.15 27.27
C GLY A 496 3.04 -23.25 27.00
N GLU A 497 2.83 -22.13 26.31
CA GLU A 497 3.88 -21.18 25.92
C GLU A 497 3.75 -19.90 26.76
N THR A 498 4.87 -19.24 27.08
CA THR A 498 4.91 -17.93 27.74
C THR A 498 4.93 -16.78 26.73
N PRO A 499 4.32 -15.62 27.05
CA PRO A 499 4.33 -14.41 26.23
C PRO A 499 5.74 -13.91 25.85
#